data_50eba65443c92a27fdeab4e44e053588
#
_entry.id   50eba65443c92a27fdeab4e44e053588
#
_cell.length_a   1.000
_cell.length_b   1.000
_cell.length_c   1.000
_cell.angle_alpha   90.00
_cell.angle_beta   90.00
_cell.angle_gamma   90.00
#
_symmetry.space_group_name_H-M   'P 1'
#
loop_
_entity.id
_entity.type
_entity.pdbx_description
1 polymer ?
#
loop_
_entity_poly.entity_id
_entity_poly.type
_entity_poly.pdbx_seq_one_letter_code
_entity_poly.pdbx_strand_id
1 'polypeptide(L)'
;MAVRVLIVDDHAPFRALAHMLLVADGFDVVGEAVDGADALVAAHDLRPDVVLLDVQLPGDDGFAVAETLVAHPPAPAVVLVSSRARSDYGPRAARTVARGFIAKAELSGDALRRILEG
;
A
#
# COMPACT_ATOMS: atom_id res chain seq x y z
N MET A 1 -16.77 0.37 -11.63
CA MET A 1 -15.92 1.54 -11.29
C MET A 1 -14.53 1.05 -10.92
N ALA A 2 -13.51 1.81 -11.32
CA ALA A 2 -12.14 1.43 -11.02
C ALA A 2 -11.82 1.66 -9.54
N VAL A 3 -11.07 0.73 -8.96
CA VAL A 3 -10.54 0.87 -7.61
C VAL A 3 -9.42 1.91 -7.62
N ARG A 4 -9.50 2.89 -6.72
CA ARG A 4 -8.56 4.00 -6.64
C ARG A 4 -7.43 3.64 -5.67
N VAL A 5 -6.19 3.72 -6.15
CA VAL A 5 -5.01 3.28 -5.41
C VAL A 5 -4.02 4.43 -5.18
N LEU A 6 -3.55 4.57 -3.96
CA LEU A 6 -2.40 5.41 -3.60
C LEU A 6 -1.19 4.49 -3.40
N ILE A 7 -0.09 4.80 -4.08
CA ILE A 7 1.17 4.03 -3.95
C ILE A 7 2.12 4.80 -3.02
N VAL A 8 2.59 4.15 -1.96
CA VAL A 8 3.50 4.73 -0.98
C VAL A 8 4.79 3.93 -0.91
N ASP A 9 5.88 4.51 -1.44
CA ASP A 9 7.20 3.87 -1.47
C ASP A 9 8.24 4.95 -1.78
N ASP A 10 9.40 4.90 -1.14
CA ASP A 10 10.47 5.87 -1.38
C ASP A 10 11.30 5.58 -2.64
N HIS A 11 11.15 4.37 -3.23
CA HIS A 11 11.87 3.98 -4.44
C HIS A 11 11.08 4.36 -5.69
N ALA A 12 11.53 5.40 -6.39
CA ALA A 12 10.88 5.86 -7.61
C ALA A 12 10.73 4.76 -8.68
N PRO A 13 11.73 3.89 -8.91
CA PRO A 13 11.57 2.80 -9.88
C PRO A 13 10.45 1.83 -9.52
N PHE A 14 10.29 1.51 -8.24
CA PHE A 14 9.18 0.65 -7.81
C PHE A 14 7.83 1.34 -8.00
N ARG A 15 7.72 2.63 -7.65
CA ARG A 15 6.46 3.36 -7.86
C ARG A 15 6.07 3.37 -9.34
N ALA A 16 7.05 3.59 -10.23
CA ALA A 16 6.78 3.59 -11.66
C ALA A 16 6.31 2.21 -12.16
N LEU A 17 6.95 1.14 -11.70
CA LEU A 17 6.56 -0.22 -12.05
C LEU A 17 5.16 -0.55 -11.51
N ALA A 18 4.89 -0.25 -10.27
CA ALA A 18 3.59 -0.50 -9.64
C ALA A 18 2.48 0.27 -10.36
N HIS A 19 2.73 1.53 -10.68
CA HIS A 19 1.79 2.35 -11.44
C HIS A 19 1.44 1.69 -12.77
N MET A 20 2.45 1.30 -13.53
CA MET A 20 2.26 0.67 -14.84
C MET A 20 1.47 -0.65 -14.72
N LEU A 21 1.86 -1.51 -13.79
CA LEU A 21 1.21 -2.81 -13.61
C LEU A 21 -0.26 -2.66 -13.19
N LEU A 22 -0.54 -1.76 -12.26
CA LEU A 22 -1.89 -1.58 -11.76
C LEU A 22 -2.82 -0.92 -12.77
N VAL A 23 -2.35 0.10 -13.47
CA VAL A 23 -3.12 0.74 -14.54
C VAL A 23 -3.45 -0.26 -15.65
N ALA A 24 -2.48 -1.10 -16.05
CA ALA A 24 -2.71 -2.13 -17.07
C ALA A 24 -3.80 -3.12 -16.67
N ASP A 25 -3.97 -3.36 -15.36
CA ASP A 25 -4.96 -4.28 -14.83
C ASP A 25 -6.28 -3.59 -14.41
N GLY A 26 -6.47 -2.34 -14.79
CA GLY A 26 -7.74 -1.63 -14.60
C GLY A 26 -7.90 -0.86 -13.31
N PHE A 27 -6.84 -0.74 -12.51
CA PHE A 27 -6.85 0.13 -11.33
C PHE A 27 -6.63 1.59 -11.71
N ASP A 28 -7.17 2.50 -10.90
CA ASP A 28 -6.95 3.93 -11.05
C ASP A 28 -5.92 4.38 -10.01
N VAL A 29 -4.69 4.64 -10.44
CA VAL A 29 -3.64 5.14 -9.55
C VAL A 29 -3.82 6.65 -9.39
N VAL A 30 -4.31 7.06 -8.23
CA VAL A 30 -4.71 8.46 -7.98
C VAL A 30 -3.58 9.31 -7.42
N GLY A 31 -2.50 8.69 -6.95
CA GLY A 31 -1.35 9.43 -6.46
C GLY A 31 -0.24 8.54 -5.98
N GLU A 32 0.87 9.16 -5.63
CA GLU A 32 2.06 8.52 -5.09
C GLU A 32 2.57 9.34 -3.90
N ALA A 33 3.14 8.65 -2.92
CA ALA A 33 3.76 9.28 -1.75
C ALA A 33 5.09 8.62 -1.46
N VAL A 34 6.00 9.34 -0.80
CA VAL A 34 7.39 8.89 -0.60
C VAL A 34 7.70 8.50 0.85
N ASP A 35 6.88 8.92 1.80
CA ASP A 35 7.08 8.63 3.22
C ASP A 35 5.73 8.62 3.96
N GLY A 36 5.76 8.38 5.27
CA GLY A 36 4.55 8.30 6.08
C GLY A 36 3.77 9.59 6.16
N ALA A 37 4.44 10.72 6.35
CA ALA A 37 3.77 12.03 6.43
C ALA A 37 3.09 12.38 5.11
N ASP A 38 3.78 12.16 4.00
CA ASP A 38 3.26 12.38 2.65
C ASP A 38 2.06 11.47 2.38
N ALA A 39 2.14 10.21 2.84
CA ALA A 39 1.05 9.25 2.69
C ALA A 39 -0.22 9.69 3.42
N LEU A 40 -0.09 10.23 4.64
CA LEU A 40 -1.24 10.68 5.42
C LEU A 40 -1.93 11.88 4.76
N VAL A 41 -1.14 12.83 4.26
CA VAL A 41 -1.67 13.99 3.53
C VAL A 41 -2.37 13.55 2.25
N ALA A 42 -1.71 12.71 1.46
CA ALA A 42 -2.27 12.23 0.19
C ALA A 42 -3.55 11.42 0.40
N ALA A 43 -3.59 10.56 1.42
CA ALA A 43 -4.78 9.78 1.74
C ALA A 43 -5.95 10.68 2.16
N HIS A 44 -5.68 11.72 2.93
CA HIS A 44 -6.71 12.68 3.33
C HIS A 44 -7.26 13.43 2.11
N ASP A 45 -6.38 13.91 1.23
CA ASP A 45 -6.77 14.73 0.09
C ASP A 45 -7.42 13.92 -1.03
N LEU A 46 -6.89 12.73 -1.31
CA LEU A 46 -7.31 11.92 -2.46
C LEU A 46 -8.38 10.89 -2.12
N ARG A 47 -8.48 10.49 -0.86
CA ARG A 47 -9.42 9.48 -0.37
C ARG A 47 -9.39 8.20 -1.23
N PRO A 48 -8.24 7.53 -1.29
CA PRO A 48 -8.13 6.31 -2.08
C PRO A 48 -8.96 5.17 -1.47
N ASP A 49 -9.33 4.20 -2.31
CA ASP A 49 -9.94 2.97 -1.83
C ASP A 49 -8.90 2.05 -1.20
N VAL A 50 -7.68 2.08 -1.74
CA VAL A 50 -6.57 1.21 -1.34
C VAL A 50 -5.31 2.04 -1.21
N VAL A 51 -4.53 1.77 -0.17
CA VAL A 51 -3.15 2.27 -0.04
C VAL A 51 -2.20 1.09 -0.15
N LEU A 52 -1.37 1.10 -1.19
CA LEU A 52 -0.29 0.13 -1.36
C LEU A 52 0.94 0.72 -0.67
N LEU A 53 1.33 0.14 0.47
CA LEU A 53 2.23 0.78 1.43
C LEU A 53 3.47 -0.07 1.67
N ASP A 54 4.65 0.50 1.41
CA ASP A 54 5.90 -0.15 1.76
C ASP A 54 6.04 -0.26 3.28
N VAL A 55 6.45 -1.43 3.76
CA VAL A 55 6.72 -1.66 5.17
C VAL A 55 7.89 -0.82 5.66
N GLN A 56 8.91 -0.61 4.81
CA GLN A 56 10.13 0.11 5.17
C GLN A 56 10.19 1.45 4.46
N LEU A 57 9.78 2.50 5.14
CA LEU A 57 9.86 3.88 4.66
C LEU A 57 10.98 4.62 5.40
N PRO A 58 11.59 5.67 4.80
CA PRO A 58 12.60 6.47 5.49
C PRO A 58 12.02 7.09 6.77
N GLY A 59 12.63 6.77 7.91
CA GLY A 59 12.22 7.32 9.20
C GLY A 59 10.86 6.84 9.71
N ASP A 60 10.17 5.98 8.96
CA ASP A 60 8.82 5.53 9.31
C ASP A 60 8.70 4.00 9.27
N ASP A 61 7.83 3.50 10.13
CA ASP A 61 7.44 2.11 10.17
C ASP A 61 6.12 1.96 9.43
N GLY A 62 6.09 1.20 8.34
CA GLY A 62 4.88 1.00 7.54
C GLY A 62 3.72 0.41 8.33
N PHE A 63 3.99 -0.45 9.31
CA PHE A 63 2.92 -0.98 10.18
C PHE A 63 2.26 0.14 10.99
N ALA A 64 3.05 1.07 11.51
CA ALA A 64 2.52 2.20 12.27
C ALA A 64 1.76 3.18 11.37
N VAL A 65 2.25 3.43 10.16
CA VAL A 65 1.56 4.26 9.17
C VAL A 65 0.20 3.64 8.81
N ALA A 66 0.15 2.31 8.63
CA ALA A 66 -1.09 1.60 8.36
C ALA A 66 -2.12 1.80 9.48
N GLU A 67 -1.70 1.72 10.73
CA GLU A 67 -2.59 1.95 11.87
C GLU A 67 -3.18 3.37 11.85
N THR A 68 -2.36 4.37 11.55
CA THR A 68 -2.81 5.75 11.47
C THR A 68 -3.81 5.94 10.32
N LEU A 69 -3.54 5.36 9.15
CA LEU A 69 -4.43 5.44 8.01
C LEU A 69 -5.80 4.84 8.31
N VAL A 70 -5.83 3.69 8.96
CA VAL A 70 -7.06 2.98 9.28
C VAL A 70 -7.85 3.67 10.40
N ALA A 71 -7.16 4.39 11.29
CA ALA A 71 -7.81 5.11 12.39
C ALA A 71 -8.59 6.36 11.95
N HIS A 72 -8.37 6.86 10.74
CA HIS A 72 -9.00 8.09 10.24
C HIS A 72 -10.04 7.78 9.16
N PRO A 73 -11.33 7.74 9.49
CA PRO A 73 -12.38 7.49 8.48
C PRO A 73 -12.45 8.60 7.42
N PRO A 74 -12.79 8.25 6.17
CA PRO A 74 -13.04 6.89 5.67
C PRO A 74 -11.73 6.11 5.51
N ALA A 75 -11.64 4.97 6.20
CA ALA A 75 -10.41 4.18 6.20
C ALA A 75 -10.22 3.44 4.88
N PRO A 76 -9.05 3.60 4.22
CA PRO A 76 -8.74 2.81 3.03
C PRO A 76 -8.40 1.37 3.43
N ALA A 77 -8.48 0.46 2.48
CA ALA A 77 -7.86 -0.84 2.63
C ALA A 77 -6.35 -0.66 2.49
N VAL A 78 -5.57 -1.10 3.47
CA VAL A 78 -4.11 -1.02 3.40
C VAL A 78 -3.54 -2.38 3.01
N VAL A 79 -2.73 -2.40 1.97
CA VAL A 79 -1.99 -3.59 1.53
C VAL A 79 -0.51 -3.28 1.62
N LEU A 80 0.20 -4.06 2.43
CA LEU A 80 1.63 -3.85 2.64
C LEU A 80 2.43 -4.52 1.53
N VAL A 81 3.50 -3.86 1.11
CA VAL A 81 4.49 -4.42 0.17
C VAL A 81 5.87 -4.34 0.79
N SER A 82 6.73 -5.30 0.46
CA SER A 82 8.11 -5.31 0.95
C SER A 82 8.99 -6.13 0.04
N SER A 83 10.28 -5.76 -0.01
CA SER A 83 11.31 -6.59 -0.63
C SER A 83 11.65 -7.82 0.23
N ARG A 84 11.21 -7.84 1.49
CA ARG A 84 11.38 -8.96 2.40
C ARG A 84 10.13 -9.85 2.41
N ALA A 85 10.28 -11.09 2.86
CA ALA A 85 9.14 -11.98 3.04
C ALA A 85 8.31 -11.57 4.25
N ARG A 86 7.01 -11.87 4.22
CA ARG A 86 6.11 -11.62 5.34
C ARG A 86 6.61 -12.24 6.64
N SER A 87 7.17 -13.46 6.56
CA SER A 87 7.70 -14.18 7.72
C SER A 87 8.85 -13.46 8.42
N ASP A 88 9.57 -12.57 7.72
CA ASP A 88 10.68 -11.82 8.30
C ASP A 88 10.20 -10.79 9.34
N TYR A 89 8.92 -10.44 9.32
CA TYR A 89 8.35 -9.48 10.26
C TYR A 89 7.70 -10.12 11.48
N GLY A 90 7.60 -11.44 11.51
CA GLY A 90 7.10 -12.19 12.66
C GLY A 90 5.70 -11.76 13.10
N PRO A 91 5.49 -11.58 14.44
CA PRO A 91 4.17 -11.24 14.98
C PRO A 91 3.59 -9.94 14.44
N ARG A 92 4.41 -9.00 14.01
CA ARG A 92 3.93 -7.72 13.47
C ARG A 92 3.08 -7.93 12.21
N ALA A 93 3.50 -8.83 11.33
CA ALA A 93 2.74 -9.15 10.13
C ALA A 93 1.40 -9.83 10.47
N ALA A 94 1.37 -10.64 11.54
CA ALA A 94 0.15 -11.32 11.96
C ALA A 94 -0.85 -10.39 12.66
N ARG A 95 -0.37 -9.31 13.28
CA ARG A 95 -1.19 -8.39 14.08
C ARG A 95 -1.54 -7.10 13.36
N THR A 96 -1.07 -6.92 12.14
CA THR A 96 -1.29 -5.69 11.39
C THR A 96 -2.77 -5.46 11.07
N VAL A 97 -3.16 -4.19 11.01
CA VAL A 97 -4.48 -3.78 10.51
C VAL A 97 -4.59 -3.85 8.99
N ALA A 98 -3.46 -4.11 8.30
CA ALA A 98 -3.47 -4.24 6.84
C ALA A 98 -4.29 -5.44 6.40
N ARG A 99 -4.92 -5.31 5.24
CA ARG A 99 -5.73 -6.37 4.62
C ARG A 99 -4.88 -7.51 4.08
N GLY A 100 -3.64 -7.22 3.69
CA GLY A 100 -2.76 -8.21 3.13
C GLY A 100 -1.34 -7.72 2.96
N PHE A 101 -0.51 -8.62 2.44
CA PHE A 101 0.91 -8.40 2.23
C PHE A 101 1.32 -8.99 0.89
N ILE A 102 2.04 -8.23 0.09
CA ILE A 102 2.56 -8.68 -1.21
C ILE A 102 4.07 -8.44 -1.22
N ALA A 103 4.86 -9.48 -1.53
CA ALA A 103 6.27 -9.29 -1.81
C ALA A 103 6.41 -8.45 -3.09
N LYS A 104 7.31 -7.46 -3.10
CA LYS A 104 7.45 -6.56 -4.25
C LYS A 104 7.66 -7.30 -5.58
N ALA A 105 8.43 -8.40 -5.54
CA ALA A 105 8.68 -9.22 -6.73
C ALA A 105 7.43 -9.94 -7.25
N GLU A 106 6.38 -10.03 -6.45
CA GLU A 106 5.13 -10.73 -6.80
C GLU A 106 3.96 -9.78 -7.04
N LEU A 107 4.23 -8.48 -7.07
CA LEU A 107 3.16 -7.49 -7.30
C LEU A 107 2.53 -7.68 -8.67
N SER A 108 1.20 -7.79 -8.66
CA SER A 108 0.37 -7.78 -9.87
C SER A 108 -1.02 -7.27 -9.51
N GLY A 109 -1.80 -6.88 -10.51
CA GLY A 109 -3.19 -6.51 -10.30
C GLY A 109 -4.00 -7.67 -9.74
N ASP A 110 -3.73 -8.90 -10.18
CA ASP A 110 -4.43 -10.09 -9.68
C ASP A 110 -4.12 -10.34 -8.22
N ALA A 111 -2.86 -10.20 -7.80
CA ALA A 111 -2.48 -10.36 -6.39
C ALA A 111 -3.22 -9.34 -5.51
N LEU A 112 -3.30 -8.10 -5.96
CA LEU A 112 -4.03 -7.06 -5.22
C LEU A 112 -5.54 -7.35 -5.17
N ARG A 113 -6.14 -7.75 -6.29
CA ARG A 113 -7.57 -8.11 -6.32
C ARG A 113 -7.92 -9.22 -5.36
N ARG A 114 -7.10 -10.27 -5.29
CA ARG A 114 -7.35 -11.40 -4.39
C ARG A 114 -7.41 -10.96 -2.94
N ILE A 115 -6.54 -10.03 -2.54
CA ILE A 115 -6.55 -9.49 -1.18
C ILE A 115 -7.82 -8.67 -0.94
N LEU A 116 -8.21 -7.84 -1.90
CA LEU A 116 -9.37 -6.97 -1.76
C LEU A 116 -10.69 -7.74 -1.77
N GLU A 117 -10.75 -8.88 -2.46
CA GLU A 117 -11.93 -9.73 -2.54
C GLU A 117 -12.03 -10.72 -1.37
N GLY A 118 -10.92 -10.97 -0.71
CA GLY A 118 -10.80 -11.96 0.37
C GLY A 118 -11.38 -11.57 1.72
#